data_86ce0dccb5ce9dc7e7b27143699b6444
#
_entry.id   86ce0dccb5ce9dc7e7b27143699b6444
#
_cell.length_a   1.000
_cell.length_b   1.000
_cell.length_c   1.000
_cell.angle_alpha   90.00
_cell.angle_beta   90.00
_cell.angle_gamma   90.00
#
_symmetry.space_group_name_H-M   'P 1'
#
loop_
_entity.id
_entity.type
_entity.pdbx_description
1 polymer ?
#
loop_
_entity_poly.entity_id
_entity_poly.type
_entity_poly.pdbx_seq_one_letter_code
_entity_poly.pdbx_strand_id
1 'polypeptide(L)'
;MLDSVLRALRAGDRSPRVVLLRHQLARVQGQPGRGGVPSPSRALEPGTAELFDGPLERAVRAFQQTRGLQVDGVVGAETWRALQEAGEVLGNRLLVHSVSRPMRGDDVLDLQRRLLAMGFDPGRCDGELGARTVDALARFQREVGLRADGSCGPLTLTALARLRHHPGRGGNPHELREAEALRRRGPTLAGTSVVIDPGHGGEDMGAQAGSLRESEIVWDVASRLEGRLVAAGAQAVPTRGPQQGGAVRSDRERAALANSTDADLCLSLHCEWVRDPSAHGVASYYFGSSDGSGSVVGARLADLAQREVVARTGLLDCRSHAKTWPLLRMTRMPAVRVDLGHLSHQGDAAALADPGVRDALAEALLVAVQRLLLPEELDPPTGTMRLPAGFLARTS
;
A
#
# COMPACT_ATOMS: atom_id res chain seq x y z
N MET A 1 8.55 10.91 -19.89
CA MET A 1 8.38 12.34 -20.25
C MET A 1 6.94 12.87 -20.10
N LEU A 2 5.97 12.10 -19.55
CA LEU A 2 4.59 12.55 -19.28
C LEU A 2 4.30 12.80 -17.79
N ASP A 3 5.17 12.38 -16.88
CA ASP A 3 4.95 12.52 -15.41
C ASP A 3 5.40 13.88 -14.83
N SER A 4 6.21 14.66 -15.55
CA SER A 4 6.74 15.93 -15.04
C SER A 4 5.84 17.15 -15.28
N VAL A 5 4.67 17.01 -15.91
CA VAL A 5 3.85 18.17 -16.37
C VAL A 5 2.58 18.37 -15.53
N LEU A 6 2.24 17.50 -14.57
CA LEU A 6 0.98 17.62 -13.86
C LEU A 6 1.15 18.27 -12.48
N ARG A 7 1.29 19.60 -12.45
CA ARG A 7 1.13 20.37 -11.20
C ARG A 7 -0.16 19.89 -10.50
N ALA A 8 -0.05 19.53 -9.22
CA ALA A 8 -1.17 19.11 -8.41
C ALA A 8 -2.25 20.20 -8.37
N LEU A 9 -3.52 19.81 -8.42
CA LEU A 9 -4.66 20.72 -8.26
C LEU A 9 -5.09 20.78 -6.79
N ARG A 10 -5.39 21.98 -6.30
CA ARG A 10 -5.82 22.24 -4.92
C ARG A 10 -6.91 23.32 -4.89
N ALA A 11 -7.59 23.44 -3.75
CA ALA A 11 -8.60 24.48 -3.53
C ALA A 11 -8.05 25.88 -3.90
N GLY A 12 -8.85 26.64 -4.66
CA GLY A 12 -8.52 27.94 -5.19
C GLY A 12 -7.90 27.94 -6.59
N ASP A 13 -7.41 26.81 -7.09
CA ASP A 13 -6.86 26.75 -8.46
C ASP A 13 -7.96 26.96 -9.51
N ARG A 14 -7.57 27.65 -10.61
CA ARG A 14 -8.40 27.81 -11.81
C ARG A 14 -7.69 27.17 -13.00
N SER A 15 -8.33 26.19 -13.63
CA SER A 15 -7.75 25.47 -14.77
C SER A 15 -8.80 24.67 -15.53
N PRO A 16 -8.69 24.49 -16.85
CA PRO A 16 -9.49 23.55 -17.63
C PRO A 16 -9.41 22.11 -17.07
N ARG A 17 -8.32 21.75 -16.39
CA ARG A 17 -8.18 20.46 -15.73
C ARG A 17 -9.14 20.25 -14.57
N VAL A 18 -9.65 21.32 -13.95
CA VAL A 18 -10.69 21.23 -12.91
C VAL A 18 -12.01 20.74 -13.51
N VAL A 19 -12.31 21.12 -14.76
CA VAL A 19 -13.49 20.60 -15.47
C VAL A 19 -13.35 19.09 -15.69
N LEU A 20 -12.16 18.62 -16.12
CA LEU A 20 -11.90 17.20 -16.28
C LEU A 20 -12.01 16.45 -14.94
N LEU A 21 -11.52 17.02 -13.85
CA LEU A 21 -11.64 16.47 -12.51
C LEU A 21 -13.12 16.28 -12.10
N ARG A 22 -13.95 17.31 -12.32
CA ARG A 22 -15.40 17.23 -12.06
C ARG A 22 -16.06 16.11 -12.86
N HIS A 23 -15.72 15.99 -14.14
CA HIS A 23 -16.25 14.91 -14.98
C HIS A 23 -15.82 13.52 -14.51
N GLN A 24 -14.57 13.35 -14.11
CA GLN A 24 -14.07 12.06 -13.59
C GLN A 24 -14.77 11.69 -12.28
N LEU A 25 -14.89 12.63 -11.35
CA LEU A 25 -15.62 12.38 -10.09
C LEU A 25 -17.10 12.04 -10.35
N ALA A 26 -17.77 12.74 -11.26
CA ALA A 26 -19.15 12.44 -11.61
C ALA A 26 -19.31 11.03 -12.23
N ARG A 27 -18.37 10.59 -13.09
CA ARG A 27 -18.36 9.22 -13.63
C ARG A 27 -18.25 8.16 -12.55
N VAL A 28 -17.39 8.39 -11.56
CA VAL A 28 -17.20 7.46 -10.42
C VAL A 28 -18.46 7.36 -9.57
N GLN A 29 -19.17 8.47 -9.38
CA GLN A 29 -20.39 8.53 -8.57
C GLN A 29 -21.61 7.88 -9.24
N GLY A 30 -21.71 7.96 -10.56
CA GLY A 30 -22.80 7.38 -11.34
C GLY A 30 -22.78 5.85 -11.42
N GLN A 31 -21.82 5.17 -10.81
CA GLN A 31 -21.73 3.71 -10.85
C GLN A 31 -22.61 3.05 -9.76
N PRO A 32 -23.40 2.00 -10.09
CA PRO A 32 -24.21 1.29 -9.11
C PRO A 32 -23.37 0.68 -7.98
N GLY A 33 -23.80 0.86 -6.73
CA GLY A 33 -23.15 0.27 -5.55
C GLY A 33 -22.09 1.13 -4.87
N ARG A 34 -21.84 2.35 -5.33
CA ARG A 34 -20.85 3.29 -4.75
C ARG A 34 -21.53 4.50 -4.08
N GLY A 35 -22.29 4.24 -3.02
CA GLY A 35 -22.82 5.30 -2.17
C GLY A 35 -21.72 5.92 -1.30
N GLY A 36 -21.67 7.26 -1.21
CA GLY A 36 -20.88 7.96 -0.20
C GLY A 36 -20.05 9.15 -0.68
N VAL A 37 -19.87 9.36 -1.98
CA VAL A 37 -19.17 10.57 -2.46
C VAL A 37 -20.20 11.67 -2.76
N PRO A 38 -20.12 12.86 -2.14
CA PRO A 38 -21.01 13.99 -2.43
C PRO A 38 -20.94 14.37 -3.93
N SER A 39 -22.09 14.47 -4.60
CA SER A 39 -22.12 14.86 -6.02
C SER A 39 -21.60 16.28 -6.21
N PRO A 40 -20.63 16.53 -7.10
CA PRO A 40 -20.21 17.88 -7.47
C PRO A 40 -21.17 18.55 -8.46
N SER A 41 -22.24 17.89 -8.84
CA SER A 41 -23.19 18.40 -9.83
C SER A 41 -24.29 19.24 -9.21
N ARG A 42 -23.92 20.43 -8.74
CA ARG A 42 -24.81 21.57 -8.83
C ARG A 42 -24.61 22.18 -10.21
N ALA A 43 -25.69 22.57 -10.91
CA ALA A 43 -25.59 23.28 -12.17
C ALA A 43 -24.56 24.42 -12.01
N LEU A 44 -23.44 24.32 -12.73
CA LEU A 44 -22.34 25.26 -12.57
C LEU A 44 -22.74 26.54 -13.29
N GLU A 45 -22.72 27.65 -12.59
CA GLU A 45 -22.76 28.97 -13.20
C GLU A 45 -21.67 29.09 -14.25
N PRO A 46 -21.93 29.73 -15.42
CA PRO A 46 -20.91 29.98 -16.42
C PRO A 46 -19.67 30.66 -15.79
N GLY A 47 -18.48 30.05 -15.92
CA GLY A 47 -17.23 30.56 -15.38
C GLY A 47 -16.79 29.96 -14.02
N THR A 48 -17.63 29.17 -13.34
CA THR A 48 -17.24 28.49 -12.07
C THR A 48 -16.73 27.07 -12.31
N ALA A 49 -16.94 26.50 -13.51
CA ALA A 49 -16.54 25.15 -13.85
C ALA A 49 -15.04 24.89 -13.69
N GLU A 50 -14.20 25.89 -13.97
CA GLU A 50 -12.74 25.81 -13.87
C GLU A 50 -12.19 26.10 -12.46
N LEU A 51 -13.03 26.54 -11.51
CA LEU A 51 -12.61 26.83 -10.14
C LEU A 51 -12.62 25.55 -9.29
N PHE A 52 -11.52 25.25 -8.65
CA PHE A 52 -11.45 24.24 -7.60
C PHE A 52 -12.02 24.81 -6.30
N ASP A 53 -13.33 24.70 -6.15
CA ASP A 53 -14.10 25.25 -5.01
C ASP A 53 -14.17 24.27 -3.83
N GLY A 54 -14.69 24.76 -2.68
CA GLY A 54 -14.83 23.96 -1.47
C GLY A 54 -15.72 22.70 -1.62
N PRO A 55 -16.84 22.73 -2.36
CA PRO A 55 -17.60 21.52 -2.69
C PRO A 55 -16.77 20.47 -3.43
N LEU A 56 -15.95 20.89 -4.40
CA LEU A 56 -15.07 19.97 -5.13
C LEU A 56 -13.97 19.41 -4.24
N GLU A 57 -13.38 20.23 -3.36
CA GLU A 57 -12.40 19.74 -2.38
C GLU A 57 -12.99 18.65 -1.47
N ARG A 58 -14.20 18.86 -0.96
CA ARG A 58 -14.89 17.84 -0.15
C ARG A 58 -15.13 16.56 -0.93
N ALA A 59 -15.52 16.66 -2.21
CA ALA A 59 -15.70 15.48 -3.08
C ALA A 59 -14.38 14.74 -3.32
N VAL A 60 -13.26 15.47 -3.49
CA VAL A 60 -11.91 14.89 -3.62
C VAL A 60 -11.52 14.17 -2.32
N ARG A 61 -11.68 14.79 -1.16
CA ARG A 61 -11.39 14.16 0.14
C ARG A 61 -12.21 12.91 0.37
N ALA A 62 -13.52 12.94 0.06
CA ALA A 62 -14.38 11.77 0.15
C ALA A 62 -13.94 10.64 -0.81
N PHE A 63 -13.54 10.98 -2.04
CA PHE A 63 -12.97 10.02 -2.99
C PHE A 63 -11.66 9.43 -2.46
N GLN A 64 -10.74 10.27 -1.99
CA GLN A 64 -9.46 9.83 -1.40
C GLN A 64 -9.70 8.88 -0.23
N GLN A 65 -10.62 9.20 0.66
CA GLN A 65 -10.99 8.34 1.79
C GLN A 65 -11.54 6.99 1.32
N THR A 66 -12.47 6.99 0.36
CA THR A 66 -13.05 5.75 -0.19
C THR A 66 -11.99 4.86 -0.86
N ARG A 67 -10.96 5.49 -1.45
CA ARG A 67 -9.87 4.79 -2.15
C ARG A 67 -8.69 4.43 -1.25
N GLY A 68 -8.73 4.77 0.03
CA GLY A 68 -7.61 4.56 0.95
C GLY A 68 -6.36 5.36 0.58
N LEU A 69 -6.54 6.51 -0.09
CA LEU A 69 -5.47 7.46 -0.41
C LEU A 69 -5.20 8.39 0.77
N GLN A 70 -4.16 9.19 0.68
CA GLN A 70 -3.97 10.31 1.60
C GLN A 70 -5.11 11.32 1.42
N VAL A 71 -5.79 11.70 2.52
CA VAL A 71 -6.99 12.55 2.50
C VAL A 71 -6.57 14.01 2.71
N ASP A 72 -5.87 14.58 1.73
CA ASP A 72 -5.34 15.95 1.76
C ASP A 72 -6.17 16.95 0.95
N GLY A 73 -7.11 16.47 0.14
CA GLY A 73 -7.90 17.31 -0.77
C GLY A 73 -7.12 17.78 -2.00
N VAL A 74 -5.90 17.30 -2.20
CA VAL A 74 -5.03 17.64 -3.34
C VAL A 74 -5.09 16.57 -4.41
N VAL A 75 -5.30 16.97 -5.66
CA VAL A 75 -5.30 16.04 -6.79
C VAL A 75 -3.90 15.98 -7.40
N GLY A 76 -3.04 15.20 -6.77
CA GLY A 76 -1.73 14.82 -7.28
C GLY A 76 -1.80 13.65 -8.26
N ALA A 77 -0.63 13.14 -8.67
CA ALA A 77 -0.52 12.04 -9.64
C ALA A 77 -1.26 10.78 -9.20
N GLU A 78 -1.21 10.44 -7.90
CA GLU A 78 -1.89 9.25 -7.36
C GLU A 78 -3.40 9.40 -7.35
N THR A 79 -3.93 10.53 -6.86
CA THR A 79 -5.37 10.80 -6.86
C THR A 79 -5.90 10.81 -8.29
N TRP A 80 -5.16 11.41 -9.24
CA TRP A 80 -5.56 11.44 -10.64
C TRP A 80 -5.60 10.03 -11.26
N ARG A 81 -4.59 9.21 -10.99
CA ARG A 81 -4.54 7.81 -11.44
C ARG A 81 -5.69 6.99 -10.86
N ALA A 82 -5.94 7.12 -9.55
CA ALA A 82 -7.05 6.43 -8.90
C ALA A 82 -8.42 6.84 -9.48
N LEU A 83 -8.58 8.10 -9.87
CA LEU A 83 -9.79 8.58 -10.58
C LEU A 83 -9.94 7.94 -11.95
N GLN A 84 -8.86 7.80 -12.69
CA GLN A 84 -8.88 7.11 -13.99
C GLN A 84 -9.22 5.64 -13.84
N GLU A 85 -8.56 4.93 -12.91
CA GLU A 85 -8.80 3.51 -12.61
C GLU A 85 -10.26 3.29 -12.14
N ALA A 86 -10.81 4.23 -11.37
CA ALA A 86 -12.18 4.19 -10.85
C ALA A 86 -13.27 4.34 -11.91
N GLY A 87 -12.95 4.98 -13.02
CA GLY A 87 -13.89 5.20 -14.12
C GLY A 87 -14.06 4.01 -15.05
N GLU A 88 -13.24 2.96 -14.91
CA GLU A 88 -13.31 1.79 -15.78
C GLU A 88 -14.36 0.79 -15.30
N VAL A 89 -15.20 0.33 -16.20
CA VAL A 89 -16.28 -0.63 -15.93
C VAL A 89 -16.04 -1.90 -16.74
N LEU A 90 -16.18 -3.06 -16.11
CA LEU A 90 -15.99 -4.35 -16.77
C LEU A 90 -16.96 -4.53 -17.95
N GLY A 91 -16.38 -4.68 -19.14
CA GLY A 91 -17.09 -4.77 -20.40
C GLY A 91 -16.95 -3.55 -21.30
N ASN A 92 -16.48 -2.40 -20.80
CA ASN A 92 -16.30 -1.20 -21.61
C ASN A 92 -15.05 -1.27 -22.48
N ARG A 93 -14.09 -2.11 -22.11
CA ARG A 93 -12.87 -2.34 -22.90
C ARG A 93 -12.46 -3.81 -22.86
N LEU A 94 -11.72 -4.24 -23.88
CA LEU A 94 -11.09 -5.55 -23.91
C LEU A 94 -9.94 -5.57 -22.91
N LEU A 95 -9.94 -6.55 -22.00
CA LEU A 95 -8.84 -6.76 -21.07
C LEU A 95 -7.85 -7.77 -21.65
N VAL A 96 -6.64 -7.31 -21.92
CA VAL A 96 -5.55 -8.10 -22.52
C VAL A 96 -4.29 -7.94 -21.69
N HIS A 97 -3.60 -9.04 -21.44
CA HIS A 97 -2.35 -9.01 -20.68
C HIS A 97 -1.22 -8.34 -21.46
N SER A 98 -0.51 -7.47 -20.77
CA SER A 98 0.72 -6.87 -21.27
C SER A 98 1.74 -6.81 -20.13
N VAL A 99 2.90 -7.44 -20.34
CA VAL A 99 3.99 -7.46 -19.35
C VAL A 99 4.58 -6.07 -19.13
N SER A 100 4.75 -5.29 -20.22
CA SER A 100 5.36 -3.96 -20.15
C SER A 100 4.41 -2.88 -19.66
N ARG A 101 3.09 -3.08 -19.81
CA ARG A 101 2.04 -2.14 -19.42
C ARG A 101 0.81 -2.89 -18.89
N PRO A 102 0.83 -3.40 -17.66
CA PRO A 102 -0.31 -4.10 -17.10
C PRO A 102 -1.55 -3.19 -17.10
N MET A 103 -2.68 -3.71 -17.58
CA MET A 103 -3.96 -3.01 -17.49
C MET A 103 -4.40 -2.92 -16.04
N ARG A 104 -4.95 -1.78 -15.65
CA ARG A 104 -5.42 -1.50 -14.30
C ARG A 104 -6.78 -0.83 -14.33
N GLY A 105 -7.56 -1.08 -13.30
CA GLY A 105 -8.85 -0.43 -13.11
C GLY A 105 -9.81 -1.26 -12.28
N ASP A 106 -10.95 -0.65 -11.98
CA ASP A 106 -12.04 -1.31 -11.28
C ASP A 106 -12.68 -2.42 -12.09
N ASP A 107 -12.59 -2.35 -13.40
CA ASP A 107 -12.98 -3.42 -14.31
C ASP A 107 -12.15 -4.70 -14.12
N VAL A 108 -10.83 -4.54 -13.95
CA VAL A 108 -9.94 -5.67 -13.63
C VAL A 108 -10.22 -6.20 -12.24
N LEU A 109 -10.45 -5.32 -11.27
CA LEU A 109 -10.80 -5.72 -9.91
C LEU A 109 -12.14 -6.49 -9.86
N ASP A 110 -13.16 -6.05 -10.62
CA ASP A 110 -14.43 -6.77 -10.75
C ASP A 110 -14.24 -8.14 -11.40
N LEU A 111 -13.39 -8.24 -12.44
CA LEU A 111 -13.02 -9.51 -13.05
C LEU A 111 -12.36 -10.46 -12.04
N GLN A 112 -11.37 -9.97 -11.30
CA GLN A 112 -10.67 -10.76 -10.28
C GLN A 112 -11.63 -11.31 -9.23
N ARG A 113 -12.54 -10.47 -8.72
CA ARG A 113 -13.56 -10.89 -7.74
C ARG A 113 -14.53 -11.95 -8.29
N ARG A 114 -14.96 -11.81 -9.54
CA ARG A 114 -15.82 -12.80 -10.18
C ARG A 114 -15.12 -14.13 -10.36
N LEU A 115 -13.87 -14.11 -10.83
CA LEU A 115 -13.05 -15.32 -10.93
C LEU A 115 -12.90 -16.01 -9.58
N LEU A 116 -12.54 -15.24 -8.55
CA LEU A 116 -12.39 -15.72 -7.19
C LEU A 116 -13.69 -16.34 -6.64
N ALA A 117 -14.84 -15.67 -6.83
CA ALA A 117 -16.14 -16.16 -6.39
C ALA A 117 -16.55 -17.48 -7.08
N MET A 118 -16.02 -17.73 -8.27
CA MET A 118 -16.24 -18.98 -9.02
C MET A 118 -15.15 -20.05 -8.75
N GLY A 119 -14.21 -19.79 -7.82
CA GLY A 119 -13.17 -20.75 -7.44
C GLY A 119 -11.89 -20.69 -8.29
N PHE A 120 -11.78 -19.74 -9.21
CA PHE A 120 -10.56 -19.48 -9.98
C PHE A 120 -9.73 -18.43 -9.26
N ASP A 121 -8.58 -18.83 -8.74
CA ASP A 121 -7.70 -17.95 -7.98
C ASP A 121 -6.93 -16.96 -8.88
N PRO A 122 -7.30 -15.66 -8.89
CA PRO A 122 -6.62 -14.63 -9.67
C PRO A 122 -5.36 -14.08 -8.96
N GLY A 123 -5.03 -14.59 -7.79
CA GLY A 123 -4.09 -13.98 -6.87
C GLY A 123 -4.75 -12.89 -6.02
N ARG A 124 -3.98 -11.87 -5.71
CA ARG A 124 -4.48 -10.68 -5.01
C ARG A 124 -5.49 -9.92 -5.89
N CYS A 125 -6.64 -9.58 -5.33
CA CYS A 125 -7.62 -8.72 -6.01
C CYS A 125 -7.17 -7.25 -5.86
N ASP A 126 -6.22 -6.85 -6.68
CA ASP A 126 -5.52 -5.55 -6.63
C ASP A 126 -5.91 -4.60 -7.77
N GLY A 127 -6.76 -5.08 -8.70
CA GLY A 127 -7.16 -4.33 -9.88
C GLY A 127 -6.07 -4.27 -10.97
N GLU A 128 -5.03 -5.10 -10.90
CA GLU A 128 -4.02 -5.23 -11.95
C GLU A 128 -4.20 -6.57 -12.70
N LEU A 129 -4.21 -6.51 -14.04
CA LEU A 129 -4.27 -7.69 -14.88
C LEU A 129 -2.89 -8.34 -14.98
N GLY A 130 -2.46 -8.97 -13.88
CA GLY A 130 -1.19 -9.67 -13.78
C GLY A 130 -1.27 -11.13 -14.27
N ALA A 131 -0.12 -11.82 -14.30
CA ALA A 131 -0.01 -13.18 -14.80
C ALA A 131 -0.98 -14.16 -14.11
N ARG A 132 -1.14 -14.08 -12.78
CA ARG A 132 -2.07 -14.94 -12.02
C ARG A 132 -3.53 -14.73 -12.41
N THR A 133 -3.93 -13.48 -12.65
CA THR A 133 -5.29 -13.16 -13.12
C THR A 133 -5.52 -13.73 -14.51
N VAL A 134 -4.52 -13.64 -15.40
CA VAL A 134 -4.56 -14.22 -16.75
C VAL A 134 -4.67 -15.74 -16.71
N ASP A 135 -3.89 -16.41 -15.87
CA ASP A 135 -3.95 -17.86 -15.68
C ASP A 135 -5.32 -18.31 -15.15
N ALA A 136 -5.86 -17.60 -14.16
CA ALA A 136 -7.19 -17.86 -13.63
C ALA A 136 -8.27 -17.70 -14.71
N LEU A 137 -8.17 -16.64 -15.50
CA LEU A 137 -9.09 -16.36 -16.61
C LEU A 137 -8.99 -17.44 -17.69
N ALA A 138 -7.78 -17.88 -18.05
CA ALA A 138 -7.58 -18.96 -19.02
C ALA A 138 -8.11 -20.31 -18.52
N ARG A 139 -8.01 -20.59 -17.20
CA ARG A 139 -8.65 -21.78 -16.59
C ARG A 139 -10.16 -21.67 -16.67
N PHE A 140 -10.75 -20.53 -16.28
CA PHE A 140 -12.17 -20.28 -16.42
C PHE A 140 -12.65 -20.49 -17.85
N GLN A 141 -11.97 -19.90 -18.85
CA GLN A 141 -12.32 -20.04 -20.27
C GLN A 141 -12.32 -21.51 -20.70
N ARG A 142 -11.37 -22.30 -20.26
CA ARG A 142 -11.29 -23.76 -20.54
C ARG A 142 -12.47 -24.52 -19.98
N GLU A 143 -12.84 -24.24 -18.71
CA GLU A 143 -13.94 -24.87 -18.01
C GLU A 143 -15.31 -24.59 -18.71
N VAL A 144 -15.46 -23.41 -19.27
CA VAL A 144 -16.70 -23.00 -19.97
C VAL A 144 -16.66 -23.26 -21.48
N GLY A 145 -15.63 -23.97 -21.98
CA GLY A 145 -15.52 -24.34 -23.39
C GLY A 145 -15.14 -23.18 -24.32
N LEU A 146 -14.56 -22.12 -23.81
CA LEU A 146 -14.04 -21.01 -24.60
C LEU A 146 -12.54 -21.22 -24.94
N ARG A 147 -12.07 -20.48 -25.96
CA ARG A 147 -10.64 -20.38 -26.21
C ARG A 147 -9.95 -19.79 -25.00
N ALA A 148 -8.97 -20.51 -24.45
CA ALA A 148 -8.23 -20.11 -23.25
C ALA A 148 -7.07 -19.16 -23.63
N ASP A 149 -7.38 -17.94 -24.06
CA ASP A 149 -6.40 -16.94 -24.47
C ASP A 149 -6.04 -15.96 -23.33
N GLY A 150 -6.70 -16.08 -22.18
CA GLY A 150 -6.49 -15.19 -21.03
C GLY A 150 -6.95 -13.75 -21.26
N SER A 151 -7.76 -13.49 -22.29
CA SER A 151 -8.31 -12.17 -22.59
C SER A 151 -9.79 -12.10 -22.21
N CYS A 152 -10.20 -11.02 -21.55
CA CYS A 152 -11.62 -10.82 -21.20
C CYS A 152 -12.33 -9.98 -22.26
N GLY A 153 -12.83 -10.68 -23.29
CA GLY A 153 -13.66 -10.11 -24.36
C GLY A 153 -15.15 -10.44 -24.20
N PRO A 154 -16.00 -10.09 -25.19
CA PRO A 154 -17.47 -10.23 -25.13
C PRO A 154 -17.94 -11.65 -24.82
N LEU A 155 -17.32 -12.69 -25.38
CA LEU A 155 -17.71 -14.09 -25.10
C LEU A 155 -17.40 -14.47 -23.66
N THR A 156 -16.25 -14.08 -23.15
CA THR A 156 -15.85 -14.32 -21.76
C THR A 156 -16.79 -13.58 -20.80
N LEU A 157 -17.12 -12.32 -21.10
CA LEU A 157 -18.08 -11.53 -20.32
C LEU A 157 -19.45 -12.16 -20.28
N THR A 158 -19.94 -12.69 -21.42
CA THR A 158 -21.22 -13.40 -21.49
C THR A 158 -21.20 -14.66 -20.60
N ALA A 159 -20.12 -15.43 -20.63
CA ALA A 159 -19.96 -16.60 -19.78
C ALA A 159 -19.90 -16.23 -18.29
N LEU A 160 -19.15 -15.20 -17.92
CA LEU A 160 -19.08 -14.66 -16.55
C LEU A 160 -20.44 -14.16 -16.05
N ALA A 161 -21.27 -13.58 -16.93
CA ALA A 161 -22.59 -13.10 -16.58
C ALA A 161 -23.61 -14.24 -16.35
N ARG A 162 -23.49 -15.32 -17.14
CA ARG A 162 -24.37 -16.51 -17.03
C ARG A 162 -24.10 -17.32 -15.76
N LEU A 163 -22.85 -17.37 -15.33
CA LEU A 163 -22.42 -18.16 -14.18
C LEU A 163 -22.42 -17.36 -12.87
N ARG A 164 -23.24 -16.32 -12.76
CA ARG A 164 -23.44 -15.59 -11.50
C ARG A 164 -23.90 -16.54 -10.41
N HIS A 165 -22.97 -17.17 -9.71
CA HIS A 165 -23.26 -17.94 -8.51
C HIS A 165 -23.08 -17.06 -7.27
N HIS A 166 -23.84 -17.37 -6.23
CA HIS A 166 -23.84 -16.73 -4.93
C HIS A 166 -22.41 -16.67 -4.37
N PRO A 167 -22.02 -15.57 -3.73
CA PRO A 167 -20.71 -15.51 -3.07
C PRO A 167 -20.66 -16.63 -2.03
N GLY A 168 -19.85 -17.65 -2.30
CA GLY A 168 -19.53 -18.66 -1.33
C GLY A 168 -18.86 -18.00 -0.11
N ARG A 169 -19.22 -18.41 1.09
CA ARG A 169 -18.59 -17.98 2.36
C ARG A 169 -17.16 -18.50 2.53
N GLY A 170 -16.42 -18.78 1.48
CA GLY A 170 -15.03 -19.17 1.53
C GLY A 170 -14.13 -17.92 1.64
N GLY A 171 -13.20 -17.90 2.59
CA GLY A 171 -12.18 -16.87 2.68
C GLY A 171 -11.37 -16.78 1.37
N ASN A 172 -10.78 -15.61 1.11
CA ASN A 172 -9.97 -15.38 -0.07
C ASN A 172 -8.79 -16.39 -0.12
N PRO A 173 -8.68 -17.26 -1.15
CA PRO A 173 -7.61 -18.25 -1.21
C PRO A 173 -6.21 -17.64 -1.18
N HIS A 174 -6.07 -16.38 -1.60
CA HIS A 174 -4.80 -15.66 -1.51
C HIS A 174 -4.43 -15.36 -0.06
N GLU A 175 -5.38 -14.90 0.74
CA GLU A 175 -5.18 -14.61 2.17
C GLU A 175 -4.82 -15.88 2.95
N LEU A 176 -5.51 -16.99 2.64
CA LEU A 176 -5.19 -18.30 3.23
C LEU A 176 -3.78 -18.76 2.86
N ARG A 177 -3.33 -18.56 1.61
CA ARG A 177 -1.97 -18.92 1.18
C ARG A 177 -0.92 -18.01 1.79
N GLU A 178 -1.19 -16.72 1.91
CA GLU A 178 -0.31 -15.76 2.58
C GLU A 178 -0.05 -16.19 4.03
N ALA A 179 -1.12 -16.52 4.76
CA ALA A 179 -1.03 -17.01 6.14
C ALA A 179 -0.32 -18.38 6.23
N GLU A 180 -0.62 -19.29 5.31
CA GLU A 180 -0.02 -20.62 5.28
C GLU A 180 1.47 -20.58 4.89
N ALA A 181 1.85 -19.71 3.93
CA ALA A 181 3.24 -19.51 3.57
C ALA A 181 4.07 -19.06 4.78
N LEU A 182 3.52 -18.14 5.56
CA LEU A 182 4.16 -17.66 6.80
C LEU A 182 4.28 -18.78 7.85
N ARG A 183 3.23 -19.57 8.06
CA ARG A 183 3.25 -20.69 9.02
C ARG A 183 4.32 -21.74 8.68
N ARG A 184 4.52 -22.01 7.39
CA ARG A 184 5.54 -22.99 6.93
C ARG A 184 6.97 -22.55 7.19
N ARG A 185 7.21 -21.25 7.38
CA ARG A 185 8.54 -20.72 7.74
C ARG A 185 8.96 -21.12 9.16
N GLY A 186 8.00 -21.42 10.02
CA GLY A 186 8.23 -21.72 11.42
C GLY A 186 8.42 -20.47 12.29
N PRO A 187 8.64 -20.64 13.60
CA PRO A 187 8.56 -19.55 14.59
C PRO A 187 9.87 -18.76 14.74
N THR A 188 10.83 -18.90 13.84
CA THR A 188 12.15 -18.26 13.96
C THR A 188 12.42 -17.31 12.80
N LEU A 189 13.24 -16.28 13.05
CA LEU A 189 13.73 -15.36 11.99
C LEU A 189 14.71 -16.04 11.04
N ALA A 190 15.34 -17.15 11.44
CA ALA A 190 16.31 -17.83 10.60
C ALA A 190 15.70 -18.29 9.28
N GLY A 191 16.32 -17.86 8.17
CA GLY A 191 15.86 -18.15 6.82
C GLY A 191 14.68 -17.29 6.32
N THR A 192 14.17 -16.36 7.15
CA THR A 192 13.19 -15.36 6.70
C THR A 192 13.89 -14.25 5.91
N SER A 193 13.33 -13.85 4.79
CA SER A 193 13.84 -12.73 3.98
C SER A 193 12.94 -11.53 4.09
N VAL A 194 13.50 -10.37 4.48
CA VAL A 194 12.77 -9.13 4.71
C VAL A 194 13.32 -8.02 3.83
N VAL A 195 12.50 -7.45 2.96
CA VAL A 195 12.82 -6.20 2.27
C VAL A 195 12.62 -5.05 3.25
N ILE A 196 13.64 -4.20 3.37
CA ILE A 196 13.57 -2.94 4.11
C ILE A 196 13.59 -1.82 3.09
N ASP A 197 12.54 -1.00 3.07
CA ASP A 197 12.39 0.11 2.14
C ASP A 197 12.47 1.45 2.87
N PRO A 198 13.67 2.02 3.08
CA PRO A 198 13.79 3.37 3.62
C PRO A 198 13.31 4.38 2.58
N GLY A 199 12.25 5.13 2.91
CA GLY A 199 11.64 6.10 2.03
C GLY A 199 12.61 7.15 1.50
N HIS A 200 12.24 7.79 0.38
CA HIS A 200 13.03 8.86 -0.24
C HIS A 200 14.48 8.45 -0.58
N GLY A 201 15.41 9.40 -0.66
CA GLY A 201 16.82 9.16 -0.94
C GLY A 201 17.30 9.82 -2.23
N GLY A 202 18.61 9.89 -2.45
CA GLY A 202 19.20 10.64 -3.53
C GLY A 202 18.96 12.15 -3.37
N GLU A 203 18.39 12.78 -4.39
CA GLU A 203 17.99 14.20 -4.36
C GLU A 203 16.68 14.45 -3.59
N ASP A 204 15.91 13.41 -3.33
CA ASP A 204 14.67 13.49 -2.55
C ASP A 204 14.96 13.30 -1.06
N MET A 205 14.95 14.38 -0.33
CA MET A 205 15.18 14.37 1.11
C MET A 205 13.93 14.01 1.94
N GLY A 206 12.76 13.94 1.30
CA GLY A 206 11.50 13.75 2.00
C GLY A 206 11.11 14.93 2.88
N ALA A 207 10.39 14.67 3.97
CA ALA A 207 10.03 15.66 4.97
C ALA A 207 11.28 16.25 5.65
N GLN A 208 11.23 17.55 6.00
CA GLN A 208 12.35 18.26 6.59
C GLN A 208 11.90 19.14 7.76
N ALA A 209 12.73 19.20 8.83
CA ALA A 209 12.56 20.10 9.96
C ALA A 209 13.92 20.55 10.50
N GLY A 210 14.28 21.81 10.26
CA GLY A 210 15.64 22.30 10.57
C GLY A 210 16.72 21.52 9.83
N SER A 211 17.62 20.85 10.56
CA SER A 211 18.66 19.98 10.00
C SER A 211 18.19 18.54 9.79
N LEU A 212 17.02 18.16 10.27
CA LEU A 212 16.49 16.81 10.14
C LEU A 212 15.95 16.58 8.74
N ARG A 213 16.26 15.44 8.17
CA ARG A 213 15.78 14.98 6.86
C ARG A 213 15.20 13.58 6.99
N GLU A 214 14.02 13.37 6.46
CA GLU A 214 13.36 12.06 6.48
C GLU A 214 14.27 10.96 5.92
N SER A 215 14.87 11.19 4.75
CA SER A 215 15.71 10.20 4.08
C SER A 215 16.91 9.72 4.92
N GLU A 216 17.45 10.58 5.80
CA GLU A 216 18.56 10.24 6.71
C GLU A 216 18.06 9.46 7.93
N ILE A 217 16.92 9.89 8.51
CA ILE A 217 16.32 9.24 9.68
C ILE A 217 15.89 7.82 9.35
N VAL A 218 15.13 7.66 8.26
CA VAL A 218 14.64 6.32 7.87
C VAL A 218 15.76 5.40 7.41
N TRP A 219 16.85 5.94 6.84
CA TRP A 219 18.03 5.17 6.54
C TRP A 219 18.74 4.68 7.81
N ASP A 220 18.91 5.54 8.82
CA ASP A 220 19.54 5.14 10.09
C ASP A 220 18.72 4.04 10.78
N VAL A 221 17.40 4.18 10.88
CA VAL A 221 16.53 3.14 11.42
C VAL A 221 16.59 1.85 10.61
N ALA A 222 16.57 1.94 9.28
CA ALA A 222 16.66 0.80 8.38
C ALA A 222 17.99 0.04 8.55
N SER A 223 19.11 0.74 8.65
CA SER A 223 20.44 0.14 8.83
C SER A 223 20.58 -0.57 10.18
N ARG A 224 19.99 0.01 11.25
CA ARG A 224 19.95 -0.63 12.56
C ARG A 224 19.05 -1.88 12.53
N LEU A 225 17.92 -1.82 11.84
CA LEU A 225 17.03 -2.96 11.68
C LEU A 225 17.68 -4.08 10.85
N GLU A 226 18.36 -3.72 9.74
CA GLU A 226 19.12 -4.66 8.92
C GLU A 226 20.14 -5.43 9.75
N GLY A 227 20.99 -4.73 10.51
CA GLY A 227 21.97 -5.37 11.38
C GLY A 227 21.35 -6.33 12.39
N ARG A 228 20.21 -5.97 12.98
CA ARG A 228 19.49 -6.82 13.93
C ARG A 228 18.86 -8.04 13.28
N LEU A 229 18.22 -7.89 12.11
CA LEU A 229 17.64 -9.00 11.36
C LEU A 229 18.71 -10.01 10.96
N VAL A 230 19.84 -9.54 10.42
CA VAL A 230 20.97 -10.39 10.04
C VAL A 230 21.53 -11.12 11.25
N ALA A 231 21.72 -10.42 12.38
CA ALA A 231 22.20 -11.04 13.62
C ALA A 231 21.22 -12.09 14.19
N ALA A 232 19.92 -11.95 13.90
CA ALA A 232 18.89 -12.93 14.25
C ALA A 232 18.74 -14.08 13.21
N GLY A 233 19.59 -14.11 12.18
CA GLY A 233 19.61 -15.16 11.14
C GLY A 233 18.65 -14.94 9.98
N ALA A 234 18.02 -13.77 9.89
CA ALA A 234 17.22 -13.40 8.74
C ALA A 234 18.08 -12.81 7.61
N GLN A 235 17.56 -12.84 6.39
CA GLN A 235 18.09 -12.07 5.27
C GLN A 235 17.39 -10.71 5.24
N ALA A 236 18.16 -9.63 5.16
CA ALA A 236 17.64 -8.29 5.03
C ALA A 236 18.08 -7.69 3.68
N VAL A 237 17.15 -7.14 2.92
CA VAL A 237 17.40 -6.60 1.59
C VAL A 237 16.92 -5.15 1.54
N PRO A 238 17.82 -4.15 1.73
CA PRO A 238 17.45 -2.76 1.59
C PRO A 238 17.15 -2.39 0.13
N THR A 239 16.12 -1.56 -0.11
CA THR A 239 15.78 -1.10 -1.47
C THR A 239 16.73 -0.03 -1.99
N ARG A 240 17.52 0.58 -1.13
CA ARG A 240 18.57 1.55 -1.47
C ARG A 240 19.72 1.51 -0.48
N GLY A 241 20.84 2.08 -0.88
CA GLY A 241 22.03 2.31 -0.01
C GLY A 241 22.01 3.68 0.69
N PRO A 242 23.06 3.97 1.48
CA PRO A 242 23.17 5.21 2.28
C PRO A 242 23.32 6.46 1.41
N GLN A 243 24.06 6.35 0.34
CA GLN A 243 24.35 7.44 -0.60
C GLN A 243 23.96 6.97 -2.00
N GLN A 244 22.77 7.26 -2.42
CA GLN A 244 22.45 7.08 -3.83
C GLN A 244 22.34 8.44 -4.49
N GLY A 245 23.43 8.89 -5.10
CA GLY A 245 23.38 9.75 -6.25
C GLY A 245 22.72 8.98 -7.39
N GLY A 246 21.40 8.99 -7.45
CA GLY A 246 20.62 8.26 -8.44
C GLY A 246 19.18 8.77 -8.48
N ALA A 247 18.47 8.43 -9.55
CA ALA A 247 17.09 8.83 -9.73
C ALA A 247 16.22 8.40 -8.53
N VAL A 248 15.39 9.31 -8.05
CA VAL A 248 14.35 9.03 -7.05
C VAL A 248 13.46 7.89 -7.54
N ARG A 249 13.43 6.78 -6.80
CA ARG A 249 12.57 5.65 -7.14
C ARG A 249 11.13 5.91 -6.71
N SER A 250 10.22 5.78 -7.65
CA SER A 250 8.79 5.77 -7.35
C SER A 250 8.40 4.53 -6.53
N ASP A 251 7.29 4.58 -5.81
CA ASP A 251 6.72 3.42 -5.09
C ASP A 251 6.56 2.18 -5.99
N ARG A 252 6.29 2.38 -7.29
CA ARG A 252 6.19 1.28 -8.25
C ARG A 252 7.52 0.61 -8.51
N GLU A 253 8.59 1.39 -8.64
CA GLU A 253 9.95 0.87 -8.84
C GLU A 253 10.44 0.18 -7.58
N ARG A 254 10.10 0.71 -6.38
CA ARG A 254 10.39 0.07 -5.09
C ARG A 254 9.65 -1.25 -4.94
N ALA A 255 8.35 -1.31 -5.30
CA ALA A 255 7.57 -2.54 -5.29
C ALA A 255 8.10 -3.55 -6.31
N ALA A 256 8.52 -3.12 -7.52
CA ALA A 256 9.13 -3.99 -8.52
C ALA A 256 10.44 -4.59 -8.02
N LEU A 257 11.29 -3.79 -7.35
CA LEU A 257 12.52 -4.26 -6.73
C LEU A 257 12.22 -5.28 -5.62
N ALA A 258 11.29 -4.97 -4.70
CA ALA A 258 10.86 -5.91 -3.67
C ALA A 258 10.39 -7.23 -4.28
N ASN A 259 9.58 -7.18 -5.34
CA ASN A 259 9.06 -8.36 -6.04
C ASN A 259 10.15 -9.19 -6.75
N SER A 260 11.31 -8.62 -7.04
CA SER A 260 12.44 -9.32 -7.65
C SER A 260 13.29 -10.12 -6.65
N THR A 261 13.10 -9.90 -5.34
CA THR A 261 13.93 -10.52 -4.29
C THR A 261 13.37 -11.82 -3.73
N ASP A 262 12.15 -12.22 -4.10
CA ASP A 262 11.43 -13.37 -3.52
C ASP A 262 11.35 -13.34 -1.98
N ALA A 263 11.30 -12.14 -1.40
CA ALA A 263 11.26 -11.95 0.05
C ALA A 263 9.90 -12.31 0.65
N ASP A 264 9.90 -12.62 1.94
CA ASP A 264 8.70 -13.02 2.71
C ASP A 264 7.88 -11.82 3.17
N LEU A 265 8.55 -10.71 3.49
CA LEU A 265 7.93 -9.50 4.05
C LEU A 265 8.60 -8.25 3.46
N CYS A 266 7.87 -7.14 3.47
CA CYS A 266 8.38 -5.82 3.12
C CYS A 266 7.99 -4.79 4.20
N LEU A 267 9.00 -4.07 4.72
CA LEU A 267 8.84 -2.97 5.67
C LEU A 267 9.31 -1.67 5.03
N SER A 268 8.39 -0.75 4.78
CA SER A 268 8.68 0.59 4.28
C SER A 268 8.65 1.59 5.42
N LEU A 269 9.68 2.42 5.53
CA LEU A 269 9.88 3.36 6.64
C LEU A 269 9.81 4.78 6.12
N HIS A 270 9.00 5.60 6.76
CA HIS A 270 8.77 7.00 6.43
C HIS A 270 8.69 7.89 7.67
N CYS A 271 8.75 9.19 7.45
CA CYS A 271 8.29 10.21 8.38
C CYS A 271 7.25 11.08 7.65
N GLU A 272 6.36 11.71 8.41
CA GLU A 272 5.35 12.59 7.82
C GLU A 272 5.68 14.07 8.07
N TRP A 273 5.15 14.92 7.19
CA TRP A 273 5.09 16.35 7.37
C TRP A 273 3.72 16.85 6.95
N VAL A 274 3.02 17.51 7.85
CA VAL A 274 1.72 18.11 7.59
C VAL A 274 1.72 19.57 8.03
N ARG A 275 0.85 20.40 7.42
CA ARG A 275 0.77 21.83 7.77
C ARG A 275 0.27 22.09 9.19
N ASP A 276 -0.53 21.18 9.72
CA ASP A 276 -1.04 21.26 11.07
C ASP A 276 0.04 20.76 12.05
N PRO A 277 0.65 21.64 12.84
CA PRO A 277 1.70 21.25 13.78
C PRO A 277 1.17 20.46 14.98
N SER A 278 -0.13 20.30 15.13
CA SER A 278 -0.73 19.45 16.16
C SER A 278 -0.75 17.97 15.78
N ALA A 279 -0.61 17.65 14.49
CA ALA A 279 -0.52 16.29 14.02
C ALA A 279 0.81 15.66 14.43
N HIS A 280 0.75 14.54 15.17
CA HIS A 280 1.93 13.86 15.71
C HIS A 280 1.66 12.39 15.97
N GLY A 281 2.71 11.62 16.19
CA GLY A 281 2.65 10.20 16.52
C GLY A 281 3.00 9.27 15.38
N VAL A 282 2.91 7.96 15.63
CA VAL A 282 3.27 6.87 14.73
C VAL A 282 2.02 6.25 14.14
N ALA A 283 2.04 5.96 12.85
CA ALA A 283 0.98 5.23 12.17
C ALA A 283 1.57 4.11 11.30
N SER A 284 0.88 2.96 11.26
CA SER A 284 1.25 1.85 10.40
C SER A 284 0.18 1.61 9.34
N TYR A 285 0.61 1.26 8.13
CA TYR A 285 -0.28 1.08 6.99
C TYR A 285 -0.04 -0.25 6.30
N TYR A 286 -1.11 -0.90 5.88
CA TYR A 286 -1.10 -2.17 5.15
C TYR A 286 -2.02 -2.13 3.94
N PHE A 287 -1.84 -3.04 3.00
CA PHE A 287 -2.76 -3.13 1.87
C PHE A 287 -4.13 -3.57 2.32
N GLY A 288 -5.12 -2.73 2.04
CA GLY A 288 -6.52 -3.03 2.26
C GLY A 288 -7.40 -1.97 1.64
N SER A 289 -8.56 -2.38 1.17
CA SER A 289 -9.54 -1.50 0.55
C SER A 289 -10.92 -1.66 1.21
N SER A 290 -11.78 -0.67 1.04
CA SER A 290 -13.11 -0.61 1.64
C SER A 290 -14.05 -1.77 1.24
N ASP A 291 -13.67 -2.54 0.24
CA ASP A 291 -14.41 -3.68 -0.30
C ASP A 291 -14.00 -5.04 0.28
N GLY A 292 -13.13 -5.04 1.29
CA GLY A 292 -12.64 -6.23 1.97
C GLY A 292 -11.44 -6.91 1.29
N SER A 293 -10.91 -6.38 0.18
CA SER A 293 -9.66 -6.88 -0.39
C SER A 293 -8.48 -6.35 0.43
N GLY A 294 -7.55 -7.23 0.83
CA GLY A 294 -6.41 -6.81 1.64
C GLY A 294 -5.40 -7.91 1.89
N SER A 295 -4.37 -7.59 2.66
CA SER A 295 -3.36 -8.52 3.17
C SER A 295 -3.65 -8.76 4.66
N VAL A 296 -4.05 -9.98 5.01
CA VAL A 296 -4.32 -10.37 6.40
C VAL A 296 -3.01 -10.39 7.21
N VAL A 297 -1.94 -10.91 6.61
CA VAL A 297 -0.62 -10.94 7.23
C VAL A 297 -0.05 -9.52 7.35
N GLY A 298 -0.24 -8.68 6.31
CA GLY A 298 0.14 -7.27 6.37
C GLY A 298 -0.59 -6.51 7.47
N ALA A 299 -1.90 -6.75 7.66
CA ALA A 299 -2.66 -6.15 8.76
C ALA A 299 -2.11 -6.56 10.13
N ARG A 300 -1.85 -7.85 10.33
CA ARG A 300 -1.27 -8.37 11.58
C ARG A 300 0.12 -7.79 11.85
N LEU A 301 0.98 -7.72 10.83
CA LEU A 301 2.32 -7.11 10.96
C LEU A 301 2.22 -5.61 11.30
N ALA A 302 1.30 -4.88 10.66
CA ALA A 302 1.09 -3.46 10.93
C ALA A 302 0.64 -3.23 12.38
N ASP A 303 -0.27 -4.05 12.90
CA ASP A 303 -0.71 -3.99 14.30
C ASP A 303 0.41 -4.31 15.30
N LEU A 304 1.24 -5.31 14.99
CA LEU A 304 2.40 -5.66 15.81
C LEU A 304 3.45 -4.55 15.78
N ALA A 305 3.80 -4.02 14.62
CA ALA A 305 4.74 -2.91 14.46
C ALA A 305 4.26 -1.67 15.20
N GLN A 306 2.99 -1.30 15.01
CA GLN A 306 2.37 -0.16 15.70
C GLN A 306 2.49 -0.26 17.21
N ARG A 307 2.04 -1.38 17.78
CA ARG A 307 2.05 -1.60 19.22
C ARG A 307 3.47 -1.65 19.82
N GLU A 308 4.41 -2.32 19.14
CA GLU A 308 5.79 -2.41 19.62
C GLU A 308 6.52 -1.07 19.54
N VAL A 309 6.30 -0.29 18.46
CA VAL A 309 6.88 1.06 18.34
C VAL A 309 6.36 1.97 19.45
N VAL A 310 5.05 2.03 19.65
CA VAL A 310 4.44 2.87 20.69
C VAL A 310 4.94 2.48 22.09
N ALA A 311 4.97 1.18 22.39
CA ALA A 311 5.39 0.71 23.71
C ALA A 311 6.87 0.99 24.04
N ARG A 312 7.75 1.09 23.04
CA ARG A 312 9.19 1.32 23.24
C ARG A 312 9.60 2.77 23.12
N THR A 313 8.84 3.59 22.40
CA THR A 313 9.21 4.99 22.15
C THR A 313 8.36 5.98 22.93
N GLY A 314 7.16 5.58 23.35
CA GLY A 314 6.19 6.48 23.99
C GLY A 314 5.57 7.50 23.03
N LEU A 315 5.80 7.39 21.73
CA LEU A 315 5.15 8.23 20.73
C LEU A 315 3.63 7.95 20.68
N LEU A 316 2.85 8.94 20.27
CA LEU A 316 1.38 8.81 20.21
C LEU A 316 0.96 7.69 19.24
N ASP A 317 0.01 6.86 19.68
CA ASP A 317 -0.56 5.79 18.86
C ASP A 317 -1.61 6.32 17.88
N CYS A 318 -1.21 6.47 16.63
CA CYS A 318 -2.11 6.80 15.52
C CYS A 318 -2.71 5.56 14.84
N ARG A 319 -2.50 4.38 15.38
CA ARG A 319 -3.05 3.08 14.97
C ARG A 319 -2.56 2.57 13.61
N SER A 320 -3.08 1.40 13.22
CA SER A 320 -2.88 0.80 11.91
C SER A 320 -4.06 1.05 10.98
N HIS A 321 -3.79 1.27 9.68
CA HIS A 321 -4.81 1.66 8.70
C HIS A 321 -4.64 0.93 7.39
N ALA A 322 -5.78 0.51 6.80
CA ALA A 322 -5.81 -0.02 5.45
C ALA A 322 -5.60 1.09 4.42
N LYS A 323 -4.70 0.87 3.45
CA LYS A 323 -4.39 1.79 2.36
C LYS A 323 -4.20 1.05 1.05
N THR A 324 -4.44 1.74 -0.06
CA THR A 324 -4.24 1.23 -1.42
C THR A 324 -3.02 1.85 -2.11
N TRP A 325 -2.08 2.36 -1.34
CA TRP A 325 -0.87 2.98 -1.88
C TRP A 325 -0.08 2.03 -2.78
N PRO A 326 0.60 2.54 -3.82
CA PRO A 326 1.21 1.70 -4.84
C PRO A 326 2.18 0.65 -4.27
N LEU A 327 3.05 1.04 -3.33
CA LEU A 327 3.97 0.10 -2.70
C LEU A 327 3.23 -1.06 -2.03
N LEU A 328 2.25 -0.76 -1.18
CA LEU A 328 1.49 -1.76 -0.42
C LEU A 328 0.65 -2.68 -1.33
N ARG A 329 0.07 -2.11 -2.39
CA ARG A 329 -0.79 -2.84 -3.32
C ARG A 329 -0.01 -3.74 -4.26
N MET A 330 1.15 -3.30 -4.75
CA MET A 330 1.88 -3.94 -5.84
C MET A 330 2.95 -4.93 -5.37
N THR A 331 3.33 -4.93 -4.11
CA THR A 331 4.21 -5.94 -3.55
C THR A 331 3.50 -7.29 -3.48
N ARG A 332 4.20 -8.37 -3.87
CA ARG A 332 3.65 -9.74 -3.86
C ARG A 332 3.63 -10.35 -2.46
N MET A 333 4.58 -9.97 -1.63
CA MET A 333 4.65 -10.34 -0.22
C MET A 333 3.79 -9.39 0.63
N PRO A 334 3.44 -9.76 1.87
CA PRO A 334 2.88 -8.84 2.85
C PRO A 334 3.80 -7.63 3.02
N ALA A 335 3.23 -6.43 2.88
CA ALA A 335 3.96 -5.18 3.01
C ALA A 335 3.30 -4.25 4.02
N VAL A 336 4.13 -3.59 4.82
CA VAL A 336 3.71 -2.57 5.79
C VAL A 336 4.56 -1.32 5.59
N ARG A 337 3.91 -0.16 5.58
CA ARG A 337 4.57 1.13 5.74
C ARG A 337 4.38 1.60 7.19
N VAL A 338 5.45 2.07 7.80
CA VAL A 338 5.43 2.67 9.13
C VAL A 338 5.90 4.11 9.02
N ASP A 339 5.02 5.06 9.36
CA ASP A 339 5.36 6.46 9.52
C ASP A 339 5.80 6.68 10.96
N LEU A 340 7.11 6.90 11.15
CA LEU A 340 7.80 6.85 12.45
C LEU A 340 7.53 8.08 13.32
N GLY A 341 6.83 9.06 12.80
CA GLY A 341 6.47 10.32 13.45
C GLY A 341 6.37 11.47 12.46
N HIS A 342 5.97 12.65 12.96
CA HIS A 342 5.78 13.85 12.13
C HIS A 342 6.91 14.86 12.36
N LEU A 343 7.69 15.14 11.32
CA LEU A 343 8.77 16.16 11.40
C LEU A 343 8.23 17.58 11.55
N SER A 344 6.95 17.82 11.23
CA SER A 344 6.25 19.09 11.49
C SER A 344 5.90 19.30 12.96
N HIS A 345 5.91 18.25 13.80
CA HIS A 345 5.62 18.34 15.23
C HIS A 345 6.92 18.38 16.04
N GLN A 346 7.06 19.37 16.92
CA GLN A 346 8.30 19.61 17.68
C GLN A 346 8.73 18.39 18.54
N GLY A 347 7.77 17.73 19.21
CA GLY A 347 8.02 16.58 20.05
C GLY A 347 8.50 15.37 19.26
N ASP A 348 7.84 15.05 18.14
CA ASP A 348 8.24 13.95 17.27
C ASP A 348 9.61 14.23 16.61
N ALA A 349 9.83 15.44 16.13
CA ALA A 349 11.11 15.85 15.55
C ALA A 349 12.25 15.71 16.57
N ALA A 350 12.04 16.13 17.83
CA ALA A 350 13.01 15.96 18.90
C ALA A 350 13.28 14.46 19.21
N ALA A 351 12.23 13.65 19.27
CA ALA A 351 12.36 12.20 19.46
C ALA A 351 13.11 11.53 18.30
N LEU A 352 12.78 11.87 17.06
CA LEU A 352 13.46 11.32 15.86
C LEU A 352 14.90 11.82 15.71
N ALA A 353 15.27 12.95 16.33
CA ALA A 353 16.65 13.42 16.40
C ALA A 353 17.51 12.56 17.34
N ASP A 354 16.90 11.92 18.35
CA ASP A 354 17.61 11.08 19.33
C ASP A 354 18.02 9.73 18.73
N PRO A 355 19.31 9.38 18.66
CA PRO A 355 19.77 8.08 18.21
C PRO A 355 19.22 6.91 19.06
N GLY A 356 18.95 7.12 20.35
CA GLY A 356 18.36 6.12 21.23
C GLY A 356 16.92 5.76 20.86
N VAL A 357 16.12 6.75 20.45
CA VAL A 357 14.77 6.54 19.93
C VAL A 357 14.82 5.80 18.60
N ARG A 358 15.73 6.14 17.68
CA ARG A 358 15.91 5.40 16.42
C ARG A 358 16.33 3.95 16.66
N ASP A 359 17.12 3.71 17.68
CA ASP A 359 17.51 2.36 18.10
C ASP A 359 16.32 1.56 18.63
N ALA A 360 15.48 2.18 19.46
CA ALA A 360 14.23 1.60 19.97
C ALA A 360 13.21 1.31 18.85
N LEU A 361 13.12 2.18 17.83
CA LEU A 361 12.31 1.96 16.64
C LEU A 361 12.77 0.72 15.87
N ALA A 362 14.08 0.56 15.65
CA ALA A 362 14.61 -0.61 14.96
C ALA A 362 14.40 -1.89 15.77
N GLU A 363 14.56 -1.86 17.09
CA GLU A 363 14.24 -2.99 17.97
C GLU A 363 12.75 -3.34 17.92
N ALA A 364 11.87 -2.34 17.96
CA ALA A 364 10.43 -2.54 17.87
C ALA A 364 10.02 -3.28 16.60
N LEU A 365 10.56 -2.85 15.46
CA LEU A 365 10.28 -3.47 14.16
C LEU A 365 10.81 -4.90 14.06
N LEU A 366 12.01 -5.17 14.57
CA LEU A 366 12.53 -6.54 14.67
C LEU A 366 11.62 -7.43 15.49
N VAL A 367 11.21 -6.97 16.68
CA VAL A 367 10.31 -7.71 17.56
C VAL A 367 8.95 -7.93 16.91
N ALA A 368 8.42 -6.95 16.17
CA ALA A 368 7.17 -7.11 15.43
C ALA A 368 7.25 -8.25 14.39
N VAL A 369 8.36 -8.32 13.64
CA VAL A 369 8.60 -9.42 12.68
C VAL A 369 8.72 -10.76 13.41
N GLN A 370 9.46 -10.83 14.53
CA GLN A 370 9.59 -12.05 15.31
C GLN A 370 8.23 -12.52 15.86
N ARG A 371 7.43 -11.61 16.40
CA ARG A 371 6.09 -11.91 16.93
C ARG A 371 5.13 -12.38 15.85
N LEU A 372 5.26 -11.85 14.62
CA LEU A 372 4.45 -12.29 13.48
C LEU A 372 4.64 -13.78 13.19
N LEU A 373 5.85 -14.29 13.37
CA LEU A 373 6.21 -15.70 13.13
C LEU A 373 5.80 -16.63 14.29
N LEU A 374 5.56 -16.09 15.48
CA LEU A 374 5.16 -16.90 16.63
C LEU A 374 3.71 -17.39 16.50
N PRO A 375 3.41 -18.62 16.98
CA PRO A 375 2.05 -19.04 17.27
C PRO A 375 1.36 -18.08 18.25
N GLU A 376 0.05 -17.90 18.14
CA GLU A 376 -0.70 -16.97 18.99
C GLU A 376 -0.57 -17.29 20.48
N GLU A 377 -0.46 -18.58 20.82
CA GLU A 377 -0.33 -19.07 22.19
C GLU A 377 1.03 -18.68 22.81
N LEU A 378 2.04 -18.40 22.00
CA LEU A 378 3.39 -18.01 22.41
C LEU A 378 3.66 -16.52 22.22
N ASP A 379 2.69 -15.73 21.75
CA ASP A 379 2.85 -14.30 21.52
C ASP A 379 2.91 -13.55 22.87
N PRO A 380 4.06 -12.93 23.23
CA PRO A 380 4.20 -12.27 24.52
C PRO A 380 3.44 -10.94 24.58
N PRO A 381 3.16 -10.40 25.77
CA PRO A 381 2.61 -9.06 25.91
C PRO A 381 3.47 -8.01 25.21
N THR A 382 2.82 -7.02 24.62
CA THR A 382 3.49 -5.91 23.90
C THR A 382 4.51 -5.19 24.79
N GLY A 383 5.67 -4.89 24.24
CA GLY A 383 6.76 -4.18 24.93
C GLY A 383 7.60 -5.06 25.87
N THR A 384 7.23 -6.32 26.09
CA THR A 384 7.93 -7.20 27.04
C THR A 384 8.99 -8.10 26.39
N MET A 385 8.84 -8.42 25.11
CA MET A 385 9.79 -9.28 24.41
C MET A 385 11.16 -8.62 24.31
N ARG A 386 12.19 -9.35 24.76
CA ARG A 386 13.59 -8.99 24.56
C ARG A 386 14.26 -10.13 23.80
N LEU A 387 14.93 -9.82 22.71
CA LEU A 387 15.78 -10.81 22.06
C LEU A 387 17.06 -10.96 22.86
N PRO A 388 17.47 -12.21 23.22
CA PRO A 388 18.66 -12.42 24.04
C PRO A 388 19.90 -11.81 23.36
N ALA A 389 20.73 -11.13 24.14
CA ALA A 389 22.00 -10.54 23.64
C ALA A 389 22.94 -11.59 23.03
N GLY A 390 22.79 -12.87 23.39
CA GLY A 390 23.53 -14.00 22.82
C GLY A 390 23.09 -14.41 21.41
N PHE A 391 21.96 -13.92 20.89
CA PHE A 391 21.58 -14.07 19.48
C PHE A 391 22.48 -13.22 18.56
N LEU A 392 23.07 -12.16 19.12
CA LEU A 392 23.99 -11.26 18.40
C LEU A 392 25.43 -11.78 18.37
N ALA A 393 25.77 -12.87 19.04
CA ALA A 393 27.16 -13.30 19.32
C ALA A 393 27.52 -14.68 18.76
N ARG A 394 26.75 -15.30 17.88
CA ARG A 394 27.10 -16.59 17.27
C ARG A 394 27.39 -16.51 15.78
N THR A 395 28.30 -15.61 15.41
CA THR A 395 29.05 -15.70 14.16
C THR A 395 30.49 -15.25 14.44
N SER A 396 31.28 -16.17 14.93
CA SER A 396 32.74 -16.17 14.80
C SER A 396 33.16 -17.53 14.27
#